data_283e1a21e408b98f87ccaa6efc51abb9
#
_entry.id   283e1a21e408b98f87ccaa6efc51abb9
#
_cell.length_a   1.000
_cell.length_b   1.000
_cell.length_c   1.000
_cell.angle_alpha   90.00
_cell.angle_beta   90.00
_cell.angle_gamma   90.00
#
_symmetry.space_group_name_H-M   'P 1'
#
loop_
_entity.id
_entity.type
_entity.pdbx_description
1 polymer ?
#
loop_
_entity_poly.entity_id
_entity_poly.type
_entity_poly.pdbx_seq_one_letter_code
_entity_poly.pdbx_strand_id
1 'polypeptide(L)'
;LFLGITFNYGLILGWTSVTNQINVIPILLYVGAIFWTLGYDTIYGYQDIKDDEIIGLKSTSIKFKENPKTFLKVCYLIFFTILLSVGILMKLNFIYYIFLLMVILHLYNFQIKRLNIEKQLSCLNIFKSNNLLGLIIFIGLIIGKQNF
;
A
#
# COMPACT_ATOMS: atom_id res chain seq x y z
N LEU A 1 -4.71 3.76 -11.24
CA LEU A 1 -5.00 4.93 -10.39
C LEU A 1 -6.47 4.97 -9.96
N PHE A 2 -7.43 4.83 -10.88
CA PHE A 2 -8.87 4.85 -10.57
C PHE A 2 -9.26 3.81 -9.53
N LEU A 3 -8.74 2.59 -9.63
CA LEU A 3 -8.97 1.53 -8.65
C LEU A 3 -8.54 1.96 -7.24
N GLY A 4 -7.35 2.56 -7.11
CA GLY A 4 -6.86 3.04 -5.81
C GLY A 4 -7.77 4.12 -5.20
N ILE A 5 -8.30 5.03 -6.03
CA ILE A 5 -9.21 6.08 -5.58
C ILE A 5 -10.53 5.49 -5.08
N THR A 6 -11.16 4.64 -5.88
CA THR A 6 -12.48 4.06 -5.54
C THR A 6 -12.40 3.07 -4.38
N PHE A 7 -11.38 2.21 -4.36
CA PHE A 7 -11.25 1.15 -3.37
C PHE A 7 -10.99 1.69 -1.96
N ASN A 8 -10.23 2.78 -1.86
CA ASN A 8 -9.85 3.34 -0.57
C ASN A 8 -10.81 4.42 -0.04
N TYR A 9 -11.88 4.76 -0.80
CA TYR A 9 -12.84 5.78 -0.38
C TYR A 9 -13.52 5.45 0.96
N GLY A 10 -13.69 4.16 1.26
CA GLY A 10 -14.20 3.69 2.54
C GLY A 10 -13.43 4.20 3.77
N LEU A 11 -12.15 4.55 3.63
CA LEU A 11 -11.35 5.14 4.70
C LEU A 11 -11.88 6.53 5.10
N ILE A 12 -12.20 7.37 4.11
CA ILE A 12 -12.79 8.70 4.35
C ILE A 12 -14.17 8.56 4.98
N LEU A 13 -15.02 7.64 4.44
CA LEU A 13 -16.35 7.39 4.99
C LEU A 13 -16.28 6.89 6.43
N GLY A 14 -15.42 5.92 6.73
CA GLY A 14 -15.25 5.40 8.09
C GLY A 14 -14.78 6.47 9.07
N TRP A 15 -13.85 7.33 8.67
CA TRP A 15 -13.39 8.43 9.50
C TRP A 15 -14.49 9.43 9.77
N THR A 16 -15.19 9.90 8.74
CA THR A 16 -16.23 10.91 8.85
C THR A 16 -17.45 10.43 9.62
N SER A 17 -17.78 9.14 9.52
CA SER A 17 -18.92 8.56 10.28
C SER A 17 -18.71 8.59 11.80
N VAL A 18 -17.45 8.58 12.25
CA VAL A 18 -17.13 8.61 13.70
C VAL A 18 -16.85 10.03 14.18
N THR A 19 -16.19 10.85 13.38
CA THR A 19 -15.70 12.16 13.81
C THR A 19 -16.58 13.33 13.38
N ASN A 20 -17.50 13.12 12.42
CA ASN A 20 -18.28 14.15 11.72
C ASN A 20 -17.42 15.26 11.08
N GLN A 21 -16.14 15.00 10.88
CA GLN A 21 -15.17 15.99 10.34
C GLN A 21 -14.21 15.35 9.37
N ILE A 22 -13.81 16.12 8.37
CA ILE A 22 -12.67 15.80 7.50
C ILE A 22 -11.52 16.69 7.91
N ASN A 23 -10.41 16.08 8.33
CA ASN A 23 -9.16 16.78 8.63
C ASN A 23 -8.01 16.22 7.77
N VAL A 24 -6.80 16.70 8.00
CA VAL A 24 -5.63 16.30 7.19
C VAL A 24 -5.29 14.80 7.32
N ILE A 25 -5.58 14.18 8.45
CA ILE A 25 -5.17 12.80 8.74
C ILE A 25 -5.84 11.78 7.80
N PRO A 26 -7.20 11.73 7.68
CA PRO A 26 -7.84 10.80 6.75
C PRO A 26 -7.47 11.09 5.30
N ILE A 27 -7.20 12.35 4.93
CA ILE A 27 -6.75 12.70 3.57
C ILE A 27 -5.36 12.10 3.31
N LEU A 28 -4.42 12.25 4.23
CA LEU A 28 -3.08 11.65 4.12
C LEU A 28 -3.17 10.12 4.05
N LEU A 29 -3.92 9.49 4.95
CA LEU A 29 -4.10 8.03 4.93
C LEU A 29 -4.71 7.56 3.61
N TYR A 30 -5.70 8.29 3.08
CA TYR A 30 -6.32 7.98 1.81
C TYR A 30 -5.32 8.05 0.64
N VAL A 31 -4.53 9.12 0.57
CA VAL A 31 -3.48 9.26 -0.45
C VAL A 31 -2.44 8.14 -0.30
N GLY A 32 -2.01 7.85 0.91
CA GLY A 32 -1.10 6.72 1.17
C GLY A 32 -1.65 5.39 0.71
N ALA A 33 -2.91 5.11 1.03
CA ALA A 33 -3.60 3.90 0.62
C ALA A 33 -3.72 3.78 -0.92
N ILE A 34 -3.93 4.90 -1.64
CA ILE A 34 -3.92 4.91 -3.11
C ILE A 34 -2.56 4.44 -3.64
N PHE A 35 -1.44 4.95 -3.11
CA PHE A 35 -0.11 4.54 -3.55
C PHE A 35 0.21 3.08 -3.18
N TRP A 36 -0.23 2.63 -2.01
CA TRP A 36 -0.11 1.22 -1.64
C TRP A 36 -0.90 0.32 -2.60
N THR A 37 -2.17 0.66 -2.86
CA THR A 37 -3.03 -0.06 -3.82
C THR A 37 -2.40 -0.09 -5.20
N LEU A 38 -1.89 1.05 -5.67
CA LEU A 38 -1.24 1.15 -6.98
C LEU A 38 -0.02 0.22 -7.07
N GLY A 39 0.75 0.09 -6.00
CA GLY A 39 1.89 -0.82 -5.95
C GLY A 39 1.47 -2.30 -6.02
N TYR A 40 0.60 -2.76 -5.12
CA TYR A 40 0.23 -4.17 -5.08
C TYR A 40 -0.66 -4.60 -6.27
N ASP A 41 -1.50 -3.69 -6.77
CA ASP A 41 -2.33 -3.94 -7.95
C ASP A 41 -1.47 -4.10 -9.22
N THR A 42 -0.41 -3.31 -9.34
CA THR A 42 0.58 -3.48 -10.41
C THR A 42 1.27 -4.85 -10.33
N ILE A 43 1.60 -5.33 -9.11
CA ILE A 43 2.15 -6.69 -8.92
C ILE A 43 1.13 -7.74 -9.35
N TYR A 44 -0.15 -7.56 -8.97
CA TYR A 44 -1.23 -8.45 -9.41
C TYR A 44 -1.34 -8.51 -10.93
N GLY A 45 -1.31 -7.36 -11.61
CA GLY A 45 -1.41 -7.29 -13.07
C GLY A 45 -0.24 -7.93 -13.83
N TYR A 46 0.88 -8.27 -13.18
CA TYR A 46 1.93 -9.07 -13.83
C TYR A 46 1.55 -10.54 -14.03
N GLN A 47 0.47 -11.02 -13.42
CA GLN A 47 -0.01 -12.39 -13.64
C GLN A 47 -0.54 -12.58 -15.06
N ASP A 48 -1.26 -11.58 -15.56
CA ASP A 48 -1.99 -11.65 -16.81
C ASP A 48 -1.38 -10.71 -17.88
N ILE A 49 -0.14 -10.22 -17.65
CA ILE A 49 0.48 -9.19 -18.50
C ILE A 49 0.56 -9.58 -19.97
N LYS A 50 0.75 -10.87 -20.28
CA LYS A 50 0.82 -11.35 -21.66
C LYS A 50 -0.53 -11.24 -22.37
N ASP A 51 -1.59 -11.62 -21.69
CA ASP A 51 -2.95 -11.56 -22.21
C ASP A 51 -3.40 -10.09 -22.32
N ASP A 52 -3.07 -9.27 -21.32
CA ASP A 52 -3.31 -7.83 -21.31
C ASP A 52 -2.64 -7.11 -22.49
N GLU A 53 -1.40 -7.50 -22.84
CA GLU A 53 -0.68 -6.95 -23.99
C GLU A 53 -1.35 -7.34 -25.32
N ILE A 54 -1.84 -8.57 -25.46
CA ILE A 54 -2.51 -9.06 -26.68
C ILE A 54 -3.79 -8.27 -26.93
N ILE A 55 -4.59 -8.00 -25.90
CA ILE A 55 -5.84 -7.27 -26.03
C ILE A 55 -5.67 -5.74 -25.98
N GLY A 56 -4.43 -5.25 -25.85
CA GLY A 56 -4.12 -3.83 -25.90
C GLY A 56 -4.54 -3.04 -24.67
N LEU A 57 -4.64 -3.67 -23.49
CA LEU A 57 -4.95 -2.97 -22.24
C LEU A 57 -3.86 -1.97 -21.85
N LYS A 58 -4.28 -0.83 -21.31
CA LYS A 58 -3.39 0.21 -20.75
C LYS A 58 -3.32 0.08 -19.24
N SER A 59 -2.50 -0.84 -18.74
CA SER A 59 -2.28 -1.05 -17.31
C SER A 59 -0.93 -0.48 -16.84
N THR A 60 -0.81 -0.28 -15.52
CA THR A 60 0.47 0.10 -14.90
C THR A 60 1.50 -1.01 -15.00
N SER A 61 1.07 -2.27 -15.02
CA SER A 61 1.91 -3.46 -15.20
C SER A 61 2.63 -3.41 -16.56
N ILE A 62 1.90 -3.10 -17.62
CA ILE A 62 2.47 -2.94 -18.97
C ILE A 62 3.38 -1.72 -19.02
N LYS A 63 2.92 -0.57 -18.50
CA LYS A 63 3.68 0.69 -18.56
C LYS A 63 5.04 0.62 -17.87
N PHE A 64 5.13 -0.09 -16.74
CA PHE A 64 6.33 -0.18 -15.92
C PHE A 64 7.03 -1.55 -16.00
N LYS A 65 6.74 -2.33 -17.03
CA LYS A 65 7.30 -3.67 -17.27
C LYS A 65 8.84 -3.70 -17.27
N GLU A 66 9.47 -2.68 -17.84
CA GLU A 66 10.92 -2.62 -17.92
C GLU A 66 11.60 -2.28 -16.58
N ASN A 67 10.91 -1.50 -15.72
CA ASN A 67 11.46 -1.04 -14.45
C ASN A 67 10.48 -1.25 -13.27
N PRO A 68 9.97 -2.48 -13.05
CA PRO A 68 8.91 -2.76 -12.11
C PRO A 68 9.30 -2.44 -10.66
N LYS A 69 10.54 -2.79 -10.28
CA LYS A 69 11.03 -2.56 -8.91
C LYS A 69 11.22 -1.09 -8.58
N THR A 70 11.61 -0.28 -9.57
CA THR A 70 11.75 1.18 -9.37
C THR A 70 10.40 1.82 -9.14
N PHE A 71 9.39 1.46 -9.93
CA PHE A 71 8.03 1.93 -9.76
C PHE A 71 7.47 1.58 -8.37
N LEU A 72 7.63 0.32 -7.94
CA LEU A 72 7.19 -0.11 -6.61
C LEU A 72 7.91 0.63 -5.48
N LYS A 73 9.23 0.87 -5.61
CA LYS A 73 9.99 1.65 -4.63
C LYS A 73 9.40 3.05 -4.44
N VAL A 74 9.04 3.72 -5.54
CA VAL A 74 8.44 5.07 -5.47
C VAL A 74 7.08 5.01 -4.77
N CYS A 75 6.19 4.09 -5.18
CA CYS A 75 4.88 3.95 -4.57
C CYS A 75 4.97 3.66 -3.06
N TYR A 76 5.83 2.72 -2.68
CA TYR A 76 5.97 2.31 -1.29
C TYR A 76 6.73 3.32 -0.43
N LEU A 77 7.65 4.09 -1.01
CA LEU A 77 8.28 5.20 -0.32
C LEU A 77 7.26 6.29 0.03
N ILE A 78 6.41 6.68 -0.92
CA ILE A 78 5.34 7.65 -0.69
C ILE A 78 4.39 7.12 0.39
N PHE A 79 3.96 5.88 0.29
CA PHE A 79 3.10 5.25 1.29
C PHE A 79 3.72 5.27 2.69
N PHE A 80 4.98 4.84 2.80
CA PHE A 80 5.71 4.80 4.07
C PHE A 80 5.89 6.18 4.69
N THR A 81 6.28 7.19 3.88
CA THR A 81 6.44 8.57 4.38
C THR A 81 5.13 9.15 4.88
N ILE A 82 4.01 8.82 4.24
CA ILE A 82 2.68 9.20 4.71
C ILE A 82 2.35 8.54 6.04
N LEU A 83 2.58 7.23 6.20
CA LEU A 83 2.35 6.55 7.48
C LEU A 83 3.21 7.15 8.60
N LEU A 84 4.47 7.47 8.31
CA LEU A 84 5.36 8.14 9.26
C LEU A 84 4.80 9.50 9.67
N SER A 85 4.36 10.32 8.70
CA SER A 85 3.75 11.63 8.95
C SER A 85 2.49 11.52 9.80
N VAL A 86 1.63 10.55 9.53
CA VAL A 86 0.42 10.27 10.32
C VAL A 86 0.78 9.90 11.75
N GLY A 87 1.79 9.06 11.97
CA GLY A 87 2.27 8.72 13.31
C GLY A 87 2.71 9.93 14.12
N ILE A 88 3.43 10.87 13.49
CA ILE A 88 3.88 12.12 14.10
C ILE A 88 2.68 13.05 14.40
N LEU A 89 1.80 13.28 13.42
CA LEU A 89 0.65 14.17 13.55
C LEU A 89 -0.34 13.69 14.63
N MET A 90 -0.56 12.38 14.72
CA MET A 90 -1.43 11.77 15.72
C MET A 90 -0.74 11.56 17.07
N LYS A 91 0.56 11.88 17.18
CA LYS A 91 1.38 11.64 18.39
C LYS A 91 1.27 10.20 18.89
N LEU A 92 1.38 9.25 17.94
CA LEU A 92 1.32 7.84 18.30
C LEU A 92 2.53 7.42 19.14
N ASN A 93 2.34 6.44 20.01
CA ASN A 93 3.40 5.96 20.90
C ASN A 93 4.51 5.21 20.14
N PHE A 94 5.60 4.88 20.85
CA PHE A 94 6.79 4.23 20.28
C PHE A 94 6.46 2.86 19.63
N ILE A 95 5.47 2.13 20.11
CA ILE A 95 5.10 0.81 19.59
C ILE A 95 4.65 0.92 18.13
N TYR A 96 3.94 2.01 17.75
CA TYR A 96 3.58 2.26 16.36
C TYR A 96 4.79 2.26 15.43
N TYR A 97 5.90 2.87 15.83
CA TYR A 97 7.10 2.95 15.00
C TYR A 97 7.80 1.59 14.86
N ILE A 98 7.66 0.68 15.84
CA ILE A 98 8.09 -0.71 15.71
C ILE A 98 7.26 -1.41 14.60
N PHE A 99 5.93 -1.25 14.61
CA PHE A 99 5.09 -1.78 13.53
C PHE A 99 5.44 -1.16 12.17
N LEU A 100 5.75 0.13 12.12
CA LEU A 100 6.18 0.81 10.91
C LEU A 100 7.50 0.26 10.36
N LEU A 101 8.43 -0.13 11.24
CA LEU A 101 9.64 -0.86 10.83
C LEU A 101 9.30 -2.22 10.22
N MET A 102 8.36 -2.96 10.78
CA MET A 102 7.89 -4.23 10.19
C MET A 102 7.26 -4.00 8.80
N VAL A 103 6.50 -2.92 8.62
CA VAL A 103 5.92 -2.53 7.32
C VAL A 103 7.01 -2.34 6.27
N ILE A 104 8.04 -1.53 6.53
CA ILE A 104 9.10 -1.28 5.54
C ILE A 104 9.92 -2.53 5.25
N LEU A 105 10.20 -3.36 6.26
CA LEU A 105 10.89 -4.64 6.08
C LEU A 105 10.07 -5.60 5.20
N HIS A 106 8.76 -5.66 5.39
CA HIS A 106 7.87 -6.47 4.56
C HIS A 106 7.82 -5.96 3.11
N LEU A 107 7.61 -4.66 2.91
CA LEU A 107 7.56 -4.05 1.57
C LEU A 107 8.86 -4.29 0.79
N TYR A 108 10.02 -4.14 1.46
CA TYR A 108 11.31 -4.35 0.81
C TYR A 108 11.60 -5.82 0.53
N ASN A 109 11.54 -6.68 1.57
CA ASN A 109 11.98 -8.08 1.45
C ASN A 109 10.98 -8.96 0.71
N PHE A 110 9.67 -8.79 0.96
CA PHE A 110 8.65 -9.66 0.36
C PHE A 110 8.13 -9.13 -0.97
N GLN A 111 7.98 -7.81 -1.12
CA GLN A 111 7.37 -7.28 -2.34
C GLN A 111 8.42 -6.85 -3.37
N ILE A 112 9.41 -6.02 -3.00
CA ILE A 112 10.37 -5.51 -3.99
C ILE A 112 11.43 -6.55 -4.33
N LYS A 113 12.08 -7.15 -3.31
CA LYS A 113 13.23 -8.06 -3.51
C LYS A 113 12.81 -9.36 -4.21
N ARG A 114 11.67 -9.94 -3.81
CA ARG A 114 11.17 -11.21 -4.35
C ARG A 114 10.43 -11.07 -5.67
N LEU A 115 10.13 -9.86 -6.12
CA LEU A 115 9.40 -9.66 -7.37
C LEU A 115 10.14 -10.26 -8.55
N ASN A 116 9.48 -11.19 -9.21
CA ASN A 116 9.84 -11.75 -10.50
C ASN A 116 8.58 -11.76 -11.37
N ILE A 117 8.53 -10.84 -12.34
CA ILE A 117 7.35 -10.62 -13.20
C ILE A 117 7.10 -11.78 -14.18
N GLU A 118 8.09 -12.64 -14.42
CA GLU A 118 7.95 -13.82 -15.28
C GLU A 118 7.25 -14.99 -14.57
N LYS A 119 7.19 -14.94 -13.23
CA LYS A 119 6.60 -16.00 -12.39
C LYS A 119 5.24 -15.57 -11.85
N GLN A 120 4.16 -15.88 -12.57
CA GLN A 120 2.77 -15.55 -12.21
C GLN A 120 2.43 -15.94 -10.77
N LEU A 121 2.75 -17.16 -10.34
CA LEU A 121 2.50 -17.63 -8.98
C LEU A 121 3.27 -16.81 -7.91
N SER A 122 4.48 -16.34 -8.25
CA SER A 122 5.23 -15.46 -7.36
C SER A 122 4.52 -14.13 -7.16
N CYS A 123 4.03 -13.52 -8.25
CA CYS A 123 3.27 -12.27 -8.21
C CYS A 123 1.99 -12.42 -7.38
N LEU A 124 1.25 -13.53 -7.55
CA LEU A 124 0.06 -13.83 -6.76
C LEU A 124 0.37 -13.95 -5.26
N ASN A 125 1.44 -14.66 -4.90
CA ASN A 125 1.84 -14.84 -3.50
C ASN A 125 2.28 -13.51 -2.86
N ILE A 126 3.00 -12.69 -3.61
CA ILE A 126 3.39 -11.34 -3.17
C ILE A 126 2.14 -10.48 -2.98
N PHE A 127 1.20 -10.49 -3.92
CA PHE A 127 -0.07 -9.78 -3.80
C PHE A 127 -0.84 -10.20 -2.54
N LYS A 128 -1.00 -11.51 -2.31
CA LYS A 128 -1.70 -12.05 -1.12
C LYS A 128 -1.03 -11.65 0.19
N SER A 129 0.29 -11.40 0.20
CA SER A 129 1.02 -10.98 1.41
C SER A 129 0.59 -9.59 1.92
N ASN A 130 -0.11 -8.80 1.10
CA ASN A 130 -0.67 -7.51 1.52
C ASN A 130 -1.77 -7.65 2.58
N ASN A 131 -2.43 -8.80 2.69
CA ASN A 131 -3.37 -9.06 3.78
C ASN A 131 -2.67 -9.00 5.14
N LEU A 132 -1.49 -9.62 5.25
CA LEU A 132 -0.67 -9.53 6.47
C LEU A 132 -0.18 -8.11 6.70
N LEU A 133 0.26 -7.42 5.65
CA LEU A 133 0.72 -6.04 5.76
C LEU A 133 -0.38 -5.11 6.27
N GLY A 134 -1.60 -5.24 5.73
CA GLY A 134 -2.76 -4.49 6.19
C GLY A 134 -3.07 -4.74 7.67
N LEU A 135 -2.97 -6.00 8.11
CA LEU A 135 -3.16 -6.36 9.52
C LEU A 135 -2.10 -5.73 10.43
N ILE A 136 -0.82 -5.75 10.01
CA ILE A 136 0.29 -5.11 10.74
C ILE A 136 0.03 -3.61 10.91
N ILE A 137 -0.38 -2.91 9.85
CA ILE A 137 -0.70 -1.48 9.89
C ILE A 137 -1.88 -1.21 10.82
N PHE A 138 -2.94 -1.99 10.70
CA PHE A 138 -4.15 -1.85 11.50
C PHE A 138 -3.86 -2.01 13.00
N ILE A 139 -3.17 -3.08 13.38
CA ILE A 139 -2.78 -3.33 14.78
C ILE A 139 -1.85 -2.22 15.27
N GLY A 140 -0.87 -1.80 14.44
CA GLY A 140 0.04 -0.71 14.77
C GLY A 140 -0.67 0.61 15.08
N LEU A 141 -1.70 0.96 14.30
CA LEU A 141 -2.52 2.15 14.54
C LEU A 141 -3.33 2.06 15.83
N ILE A 142 -3.95 0.90 16.11
CA ILE A 142 -4.73 0.70 17.33
C ILE A 142 -3.85 0.80 18.58
N ILE A 143 -2.76 0.04 18.62
CA ILE A 143 -1.87 0.01 19.78
C ILE A 143 -1.12 1.34 19.91
N GLY A 144 -0.72 1.93 18.78
CA GLY A 144 -0.04 3.22 18.75
C GLY A 144 -0.87 4.36 19.34
N LYS A 145 -2.19 4.27 19.32
CA LYS A 145 -3.10 5.28 19.90
C LYS A 145 -3.35 5.09 21.41
N GLN A 146 -3.03 3.92 21.96
CA GLN A 146 -3.18 3.67 23.40
C GLN A 146 -2.07 4.40 24.16
N ASN A 147 -2.43 5.21 25.15
CA ASN A 147 -1.50 5.80 26.10
C ASN A 147 -1.22 4.73 27.18
N PHE A 148 -0.06 4.10 27.11
CA PHE A 148 0.49 3.28 28.18
C PHE A 148 1.30 4.15 29.14
#